data_08dbe2baf67a6319e6ffb9e31854f8c2
#
_entry.id   08dbe2baf67a6319e6ffb9e31854f8c2
#
_cell.length_a   1.000
_cell.length_b   1.000
_cell.length_c   1.000
_cell.angle_alpha   90.00
_cell.angle_beta   90.00
_cell.angle_gamma   90.00
#
_symmetry.space_group_name_H-M   'P 1'
#
loop_
_entity.id
_entity.type
_entity.pdbx_description
1 polymer ?
#
loop_
_entity_poly.entity_id
_entity_poly.type
_entity_poly.pdbx_seq_one_letter_code
_entity_poly.pdbx_strand_id
1 'polypeptide(L)'
;MRIIGIDPGLARVGYGIIEIENERKILLDCGVIETGKDKKEEDRLYEIFQDLNELINHWNPTAAAVEKFFFYRSSTVSYTHLTLPTIRSV
;
A
#
# COMPACT_ATOMS: atom_id res chain seq x y z
N MET A 1 10.41 -3.61 10.72
CA MET A 1 9.25 -2.83 10.30
C MET A 1 8.93 -3.14 8.86
N ARG A 2 7.71 -3.51 8.60
CA ARG A 2 7.28 -3.87 7.24
C ARG A 2 6.42 -2.76 6.64
N ILE A 3 6.75 -2.34 5.43
CA ILE A 3 6.12 -1.21 4.77
C ILE A 3 5.61 -1.65 3.40
N ILE A 4 4.38 -1.26 3.07
CA ILE A 4 3.89 -1.35 1.71
C ILE A 4 4.02 0.02 1.05
N GLY A 5 4.70 0.07 -0.10
CA GLY A 5 4.78 1.27 -0.92
C GLY A 5 3.79 1.16 -2.08
N ILE A 6 3.08 2.22 -2.35
CA ILE A 6 2.06 2.25 -3.40
C ILE A 6 2.32 3.44 -4.30
N ASP A 7 2.42 3.16 -5.61
CA ASP A 7 2.54 4.19 -6.64
C ASP A 7 1.28 4.18 -7.49
N PRO A 8 0.31 5.05 -7.20
CA PRO A 8 -0.95 5.04 -7.92
C PRO A 8 -0.84 5.60 -9.33
N GLY A 9 -1.49 4.94 -10.26
CA GLY A 9 -1.61 5.38 -11.64
C GLY A 9 -3.04 5.22 -12.12
N LEU A 10 -3.35 5.76 -13.29
CA LEU A 10 -4.72 5.75 -13.83
C LEU A 10 -5.24 4.35 -14.14
N ALA A 11 -4.40 3.51 -14.71
CA ALA A 11 -4.79 2.14 -15.07
C ALA A 11 -3.92 1.09 -14.39
N ARG A 12 -2.90 1.52 -13.67
CA ARG A 12 -1.88 0.64 -13.08
C ARG A 12 -1.47 1.20 -11.73
N VAL A 13 -1.40 0.32 -10.76
CA VAL A 13 -0.95 0.69 -9.42
C VAL A 13 0.27 -0.16 -9.11
N GLY A 14 1.41 0.48 -8.96
CA GLY A 14 2.63 -0.20 -8.56
C GLY A 14 2.66 -0.41 -7.05
N TYR A 15 3.25 -1.50 -6.60
CA TYR A 15 3.42 -1.73 -5.18
C TYR A 15 4.75 -2.41 -4.88
N GLY A 16 5.21 -2.23 -3.66
CA GLY A 16 6.36 -2.92 -3.14
C GLY A 16 6.19 -3.20 -1.66
N ILE A 17 6.67 -4.34 -1.22
CA ILE A 17 6.68 -4.71 0.19
C ILE A 17 8.13 -4.78 0.65
N ILE A 18 8.46 -3.98 1.65
CA ILE A 18 9.83 -3.85 2.14
C ILE A 18 9.86 -4.15 3.63
N GLU A 19 10.85 -4.94 4.03
CA GLU A 19 11.16 -5.16 5.45
C GLU A 19 12.39 -4.33 5.79
N ILE A 20 12.28 -3.52 6.84
CA ILE A 20 13.41 -2.76 7.38
C ILE A 20 13.77 -3.33 8.73
N GLU A 21 14.98 -3.81 8.85
CA GLU A 21 15.47 -4.43 10.07
C GLU A 21 16.95 -4.10 10.26
N ASN A 22 17.29 -3.46 11.36
CA ASN A 22 18.68 -3.11 11.69
C ASN A 22 19.40 -2.40 10.53
N GLU A 23 18.76 -1.39 9.97
CA GLU A 23 19.26 -0.61 8.82
C GLU A 23 19.34 -1.39 7.51
N ARG A 24 18.90 -2.64 7.52
CA ARG A 24 18.84 -3.43 6.29
C ARG A 24 17.45 -3.29 5.68
N LYS A 25 17.43 -3.15 4.37
CA LYS A 25 16.19 -3.04 3.60
C LYS A 25 16.09 -4.25 2.68
N ILE A 26 15.05 -5.02 2.85
CA ILE A 26 14.83 -6.23 2.08
C ILE A 26 13.52 -6.09 1.32
N LEU A 27 13.60 -6.23 0.01
CA LEU A 27 12.41 -6.25 -0.82
C LEU A 27 11.79 -7.65 -0.74
N LEU A 28 10.58 -7.73 -0.20
CA LEU A 28 9.87 -9.00 -0.07
C LEU A 28 9.03 -9.33 -1.28
N ASP A 29 8.42 -8.31 -1.88
CA ASP A 29 7.55 -8.49 -3.03
C ASP A 29 7.40 -7.16 -3.76
N CYS A 30 7.15 -7.22 -5.06
CA CYS A 30 6.80 -6.03 -5.83
C CYS A 30 5.99 -6.47 -7.06
N GLY A 31 5.19 -5.56 -7.55
CA GLY A 31 4.39 -5.86 -8.73
C GLY A 31 3.52 -4.69 -9.14
N VAL A 32 2.62 -4.99 -10.04
CA VAL A 32 1.68 -4.02 -10.59
C VAL A 32 0.29 -4.62 -10.57
N ILE A 33 -0.67 -3.84 -10.08
CA ILE A 33 -2.08 -4.19 -10.18
C ILE A 33 -2.62 -3.49 -11.40
N GLU A 34 -3.08 -4.26 -12.37
CA GLU A 34 -3.68 -3.73 -13.59
C GLU A 34 -5.16 -4.02 -13.60
N THR A 35 -5.94 -3.04 -14.04
CA THR A 35 -7.37 -3.20 -14.20
C THR A 35 -7.73 -3.10 -15.67
N GLY A 36 -8.82 -3.76 -16.09
CA GLY A 36 -9.27 -3.74 -17.47
C GLY A 36 -9.68 -2.34 -17.90
N LYS A 37 -9.24 -1.93 -19.08
CA LYS A 37 -9.56 -0.61 -19.62
C LYS A 37 -11.04 -0.46 -19.95
N ASP A 38 -11.74 -1.59 -20.17
CA ASP A 38 -13.15 -1.61 -20.54
C ASP A 38 -14.09 -1.50 -19.35
N LYS A 39 -13.55 -1.50 -18.14
CA LYS A 39 -14.36 -1.43 -16.93
C LYS A 39 -14.66 0.01 -16.56
N LYS A 40 -15.79 0.21 -15.92
CA LYS A 40 -16.14 1.52 -15.37
C LYS A 40 -15.14 1.90 -14.28
N GLU A 41 -14.98 3.18 -14.06
CA GLU A 41 -14.02 3.70 -13.08
C GLU A 41 -14.26 3.15 -11.68
N GLU A 42 -15.52 3.10 -11.24
CA GLU A 42 -15.86 2.57 -9.92
C GLU A 42 -15.54 1.09 -9.80
N ASP A 43 -15.71 0.30 -10.86
CA ASP A 43 -15.36 -1.12 -10.86
C ASP A 43 -13.85 -1.32 -10.80
N ARG A 44 -13.10 -0.45 -11.47
CA ARG A 44 -11.64 -0.46 -11.44
C ARG A 44 -11.11 -0.13 -10.06
N LEU A 45 -11.67 0.89 -9.42
CA LEU A 45 -11.31 1.26 -8.06
C LEU A 45 -11.59 0.13 -7.07
N TYR A 46 -12.73 -0.52 -7.22
CA TYR A 46 -13.08 -1.64 -6.37
C TYR A 46 -12.10 -2.80 -6.52
N GLU A 47 -11.73 -3.11 -7.75
CA GLU A 47 -10.77 -4.18 -8.03
C GLU A 47 -9.40 -3.88 -7.43
N ILE A 48 -8.93 -2.64 -7.58
CA ILE A 48 -7.67 -2.20 -6.97
C ILE A 48 -7.74 -2.32 -5.45
N PHE A 49 -8.85 -1.88 -4.88
CA PHE A 49 -9.06 -1.98 -3.43
C PHE A 49 -8.98 -3.43 -2.95
N GLN A 50 -9.64 -4.35 -3.65
CA GLN A 50 -9.61 -5.76 -3.30
C GLN A 50 -8.19 -6.33 -3.38
N ASP A 51 -7.46 -6.03 -4.44
CA ASP A 51 -6.11 -6.54 -4.62
C ASP A 51 -5.15 -5.99 -3.57
N LEU A 52 -5.24 -4.71 -3.27
CA LEU A 52 -4.44 -4.10 -2.21
C LEU A 52 -4.77 -4.70 -0.84
N ASN A 53 -6.05 -4.94 -0.60
CA ASN A 53 -6.48 -5.54 0.66
C ASN A 53 -5.93 -6.96 0.83
N GLU A 54 -5.89 -7.74 -0.24
CA GLU A 54 -5.27 -9.06 -0.21
C GLU A 54 -3.78 -8.99 0.10
N LEU A 55 -3.07 -8.04 -0.51
CA LEU A 55 -1.66 -7.84 -0.24
C LEU A 55 -1.41 -7.44 1.21
N ILE A 56 -2.22 -6.54 1.73
CA ILE A 56 -2.12 -6.09 3.12
C ILE A 56 -2.39 -7.23 4.08
N ASN A 57 -3.37 -8.05 3.80
CA ASN A 57 -3.69 -9.20 4.64
C ASN A 57 -2.62 -10.28 4.58
N HIS A 58 -2.00 -10.45 3.43
CA HIS A 58 -0.93 -11.44 3.26
C HIS A 58 0.37 -11.02 3.93
N TRP A 59 0.79 -9.79 3.71
CA TRP A 59 2.08 -9.30 4.19
C TRP A 59 2.01 -8.63 5.55
N ASN A 60 0.84 -8.18 5.92
CA ASN A 60 0.59 -7.54 7.22
C ASN A 60 1.54 -6.39 7.54
N PRO A 61 1.67 -5.40 6.65
CA PRO A 61 2.55 -4.27 6.89
C PRO A 61 2.03 -3.40 8.04
N THR A 62 2.93 -2.72 8.71
CA THR A 62 2.60 -1.81 9.80
C THR A 62 2.53 -0.36 9.33
N ALA A 63 2.98 -0.10 8.13
CA ALA A 63 2.95 1.24 7.56
C ALA A 63 2.74 1.17 6.05
N ALA A 64 2.21 2.24 5.50
CA ALA A 64 2.02 2.38 4.06
C ALA A 64 2.58 3.72 3.61
N ALA A 65 3.32 3.72 2.52
CA ALA A 65 3.81 4.92 1.87
C ALA A 65 3.12 5.05 0.52
N VAL A 66 2.37 6.12 0.36
CA VAL A 66 1.71 6.46 -0.89
C VAL A 66 2.25 7.80 -1.28
N GLU A 67 2.70 7.98 -2.48
CA GLU A 67 3.39 9.17 -2.95
C GLU A 67 3.10 10.43 -2.12
N LYS A 68 4.11 10.96 -1.43
CA LYS A 68 4.07 12.12 -0.54
C LYS A 68 3.37 11.91 0.81
N PHE A 69 2.80 10.72 1.07
CA PHE A 69 2.11 10.45 2.32
C PHE A 69 2.61 9.17 2.95
N PHE A 70 2.61 9.15 4.27
CA PHE A 70 3.01 7.99 5.02
C PHE A 70 1.95 7.72 6.09
N PHE A 71 1.44 6.49 6.12
CA PHE A 71 0.37 6.09 7.01
C PHE A 71 0.83 4.97 7.95
N TYR A 72 0.48 5.08 9.22
CA TYR A 72 0.75 4.05 10.20
C TYR A 72 -0.52 3.33 10.58
N ARG A 73 -0.40 2.04 10.80
CA ARG A 73 -1.44 1.25 11.40
C ARG A 73 -1.14 1.12 12.88
N SER A 74 -2.08 1.55 13.75
CA SER A 74 -1.92 1.40 15.18
C SER A 74 -2.18 -0.06 15.56
N SER A 75 -1.23 -0.66 16.27
CA SER A 75 -1.37 -2.03 16.74
C SER A 75 -2.32 -2.15 17.94
N THR A 76 -2.65 -1.05 18.59
CA THR A 76 -3.54 -1.04 19.75
C THR A 76 -4.99 -0.86 19.39
N VAL A 77 -5.28 -0.57 18.14
CA VAL A 77 -6.63 -0.31 17.66
C VAL A 77 -6.87 -1.23 16.49
N SER A 78 -8.01 -1.89 16.50
CA SER A 78 -8.34 -2.87 15.47
C SER A 78 -8.75 -2.27 14.14
N TYR A 79 -8.78 -0.96 14.02
CA TYR A 79 -9.08 -0.30 12.76
C TYR A 79 -7.87 0.46 12.26
N THR A 80 -7.87 0.67 10.95
CA THR A 80 -6.84 1.47 10.32
C THR A 80 -7.05 2.91 10.76
N HIS A 81 -6.17 3.38 11.60
CA HIS A 81 -6.24 4.75 12.04
C HIS A 81 -5.49 5.59 11.04
N LEU A 82 -6.23 6.40 10.30
CA LEU A 82 -5.61 7.46 9.53
C LEU A 82 -5.18 8.50 10.55
N THR A 83 -4.09 8.21 11.22
CA THR A 83 -3.43 9.26 11.96
C THR A 83 -3.06 10.31 10.94
N LEU A 84 -3.10 11.52 11.36
CA LEU A 84 -2.64 12.64 10.58
C LEU A 84 -1.38 12.20 9.83
N PRO A 85 -1.43 12.25 8.51
CA PRO A 85 -0.29 11.84 7.74
C PRO A 85 0.89 12.68 8.20
N THR A 86 1.94 12.01 8.58
CA THR A 86 3.21 12.70 8.65
C THR A 86 3.49 13.00 7.19
N ILE A 87 3.25 14.22 6.80
CA ILE A 87 3.46 14.64 5.43
C ILE A 87 4.94 14.63 5.19
N ARG A 88 5.41 13.57 4.57
CA ARG A 88 6.75 13.52 4.04
C ARG A 88 6.66 13.26 2.57
N SER A 89 7.30 14.11 1.81
CA SER A 89 7.59 13.79 0.43
C SER A 89 8.40 12.52 0.40
N VAL A 90 7.86 11.52 -0.19
CA VAL A 90 8.55 10.26 -0.38
C VAL A 90 9.45 10.36 -1.60
#